data_374e86d209b7e78c8f5104b2a3046bbe
#
_entry.id   374e86d209b7e78c8f5104b2a3046bbe
#
_cell.length_a   1.000
_cell.length_b   1.000
_cell.length_c   1.000
_cell.angle_alpha   90.00
_cell.angle_beta   90.00
_cell.angle_gamma   90.00
#
_symmetry.space_group_name_H-M   'P 1'
#
loop_
_entity.id
_entity.type
_entity.pdbx_description
1 polymer ?
#
loop_
_entity_poly.entity_id
_entity_poly.type
_entity_poly.pdbx_seq_one_letter_code
_entity_poly.pdbx_strand_id
1 'polypeptide(L)'
;MCIDASSDDIKRFMMPRPAEYTETNQRIIPINYGKIAAAALDPIEKKPLRRYKRGSMILSVGSFGCNLSCPFCQNHRISMTDAGHSVTKDVNPYQLLDAAKEARSAGNIGVAFTYNEPLIGYEYVLDCAKLIKNAGMDVVLVTNGCICEDPLKELLPYVDAMNIDLKAFNAGFYKRIGGDFETVKRTIELSQQACHVELTTLIIPGENDSPDEMRAEAEWIASLNKDIPLHISRFFPAYDYAHKTATDVRTIYELVDIARGSLNYVYTGNC
;
A
#
# COMPACT_ATOMS: atom_id res chain seq x y z
N MET A 1 -14.38 6.10 -15.56
CA MET A 1 -15.80 5.79 -15.85
C MET A 1 -16.14 4.60 -14.95
N CYS A 2 -16.63 4.87 -13.71
CA CYS A 2 -17.13 3.81 -12.86
C CYS A 2 -18.41 3.28 -13.47
N ILE A 3 -18.38 2.06 -13.91
CA ILE A 3 -19.54 1.36 -14.47
C ILE A 3 -20.34 0.86 -13.25
N ASP A 4 -21.65 1.03 -13.30
CA ASP A 4 -22.60 0.36 -12.41
C ASP A 4 -22.50 -1.15 -12.77
N ALA A 5 -21.57 -1.82 -12.08
CA ALA A 5 -20.97 -3.04 -12.58
C ALA A 5 -21.71 -4.24 -12.03
N SER A 6 -22.20 -5.07 -12.94
CA SER A 6 -22.53 -6.48 -12.64
C SER A 6 -21.30 -7.17 -12.02
N SER A 7 -21.51 -8.25 -11.26
CA SER A 7 -20.41 -9.00 -10.62
C SER A 7 -19.27 -9.39 -11.57
N ASP A 8 -19.55 -9.51 -12.86
CA ASP A 8 -18.55 -9.84 -13.90
C ASP A 8 -17.76 -8.63 -14.40
N ASP A 9 -18.31 -7.42 -14.31
CA ASP A 9 -17.62 -6.17 -14.65
C ASP A 9 -16.65 -5.78 -13.56
N ILE A 10 -16.96 -6.02 -12.29
CA ILE A 10 -16.05 -5.83 -11.15
C ILE A 10 -14.80 -6.70 -11.31
N LYS A 11 -14.96 -7.96 -11.75
CA LYS A 11 -13.85 -8.89 -12.03
C LYS A 11 -12.91 -8.41 -13.15
N ARG A 12 -13.41 -7.62 -14.10
CA ARG A 12 -12.66 -7.18 -15.28
C ARG A 12 -11.85 -5.90 -15.06
N PHE A 13 -12.29 -5.01 -14.15
CA PHE A 13 -11.72 -3.68 -13.96
C PHE A 13 -10.78 -3.56 -12.74
N MET A 14 -10.88 -4.45 -11.75
CA MET A 14 -10.10 -4.34 -10.54
C MET A 14 -8.76 -5.07 -10.59
N MET A 15 -8.48 -5.91 -11.62
CA MET A 15 -7.28 -6.76 -11.61
C MET A 15 -6.74 -7.16 -12.99
N PRO A 16 -5.42 -7.03 -13.21
CA PRO A 16 -4.72 -7.74 -14.29
C PRO A 16 -4.64 -9.26 -14.04
N ARG A 17 -4.96 -9.73 -12.82
CA ARG A 17 -5.17 -11.14 -12.48
C ARG A 17 -6.51 -11.25 -11.77
N PRO A 18 -7.39 -12.19 -12.16
CA PRO A 18 -8.68 -12.33 -11.50
C PRO A 18 -8.47 -12.72 -10.05
N ALA A 19 -9.02 -11.92 -9.13
CA ALA A 19 -9.26 -12.42 -7.80
C ALA A 19 -10.23 -13.58 -7.93
N GLU A 20 -9.89 -14.72 -7.37
CA GLU A 20 -10.84 -15.81 -7.25
C GLU A 20 -11.83 -15.42 -6.16
N TYR A 21 -13.13 -15.47 -6.46
CA TYR A 21 -14.22 -15.17 -5.53
C TYR A 21 -15.02 -16.44 -5.26
N THR A 22 -15.54 -16.57 -4.07
CA THR A 22 -16.51 -17.58 -3.70
C THR A 22 -17.84 -16.93 -3.34
N GLU A 23 -18.96 -17.53 -3.78
CA GLU A 23 -20.29 -17.09 -3.36
C GLU A 23 -20.64 -17.73 -2.01
N THR A 24 -20.88 -16.89 -1.00
CA THR A 24 -21.45 -17.32 0.27
C THR A 24 -22.58 -16.38 0.66
N ASN A 25 -23.80 -16.92 0.85
CA ASN A 25 -24.96 -16.17 1.33
C ASN A 25 -25.24 -14.85 0.59
N GLN A 26 -25.20 -14.85 -0.75
CA GLN A 26 -25.42 -13.70 -1.62
C GLN A 26 -24.34 -12.60 -1.57
N ARG A 27 -23.21 -12.83 -0.92
CA ARG A 27 -22.04 -11.93 -0.98
C ARG A 27 -20.93 -12.58 -1.81
N ILE A 28 -20.36 -11.81 -2.73
CA ILE A 28 -19.10 -12.17 -3.39
C ILE A 28 -18.00 -11.75 -2.44
N ILE A 29 -17.16 -12.69 -2.00
CA ILE A 29 -16.01 -12.41 -1.16
C ILE A 29 -14.73 -12.87 -1.88
N PRO A 30 -13.61 -12.12 -1.75
CA PRO A 30 -12.36 -12.53 -2.36
C PRO A 30 -11.84 -13.81 -1.70
N ILE A 31 -11.20 -14.67 -2.48
CA ILE A 31 -10.70 -15.98 -2.01
C ILE A 31 -9.65 -15.83 -0.90
N ASN A 32 -9.01 -14.68 -0.82
CA ASN A 32 -8.03 -14.32 0.22
C ASN A 32 -8.67 -13.74 1.50
N TYR A 33 -10.00 -13.69 1.61
CA TYR A 33 -10.70 -13.22 2.80
C TYR A 33 -10.27 -14.00 4.04
N GLY A 34 -9.66 -13.31 5.02
CA GLY A 34 -9.18 -13.92 6.25
C GLY A 34 -7.95 -14.82 6.09
N LYS A 35 -7.35 -14.92 4.92
CA LYS A 35 -6.15 -15.72 4.67
C LYS A 35 -4.89 -14.91 4.96
N ILE A 36 -4.25 -15.12 6.09
CA ILE A 36 -3.04 -14.40 6.50
C ILE A 36 -1.80 -15.22 6.15
N ALA A 37 -0.97 -14.68 5.26
CA ALA A 37 0.30 -15.26 4.81
C ALA A 37 1.49 -14.78 5.65
N ALA A 38 1.41 -13.57 6.21
CA ALA A 38 2.47 -12.99 7.03
C ALA A 38 1.87 -12.18 8.18
N ALA A 39 2.49 -12.27 9.37
CA ALA A 39 2.15 -11.44 10.52
C ALA A 39 3.40 -11.14 11.36
N ALA A 40 3.55 -9.90 11.81
CA ALA A 40 4.62 -9.49 12.71
C ALA A 40 4.21 -8.26 13.53
N LEU A 41 4.74 -8.11 14.73
CA LEU A 41 4.68 -6.87 15.47
C LEU A 41 5.91 -6.03 15.10
N ASP A 42 5.70 -4.95 14.34
CA ASP A 42 6.75 -4.11 13.78
C ASP A 42 6.74 -2.69 14.36
N PRO A 43 7.88 -2.00 14.43
CA PRO A 43 7.87 -0.54 14.56
C PRO A 43 7.08 0.13 13.43
N ILE A 44 6.33 1.20 13.79
CA ILE A 44 5.50 1.93 12.81
C ILE A 44 6.33 2.48 11.65
N GLU A 45 7.59 2.83 11.89
CA GLU A 45 8.51 3.35 10.87
C GLU A 45 8.84 2.33 9.77
N LYS A 46 8.64 1.03 10.02
CA LYS A 46 8.72 -0.01 8.96
C LYS A 46 7.55 0.02 7.98
N LYS A 47 6.49 0.80 8.29
CA LYS A 47 5.35 1.05 7.39
C LYS A 47 5.53 2.33 6.58
N PRO A 48 6.74 2.77 6.33
CA PRO A 48 7.30 4.11 6.10
C PRO A 48 6.38 5.24 6.58
N LEU A 49 6.11 5.25 7.90
CA LEU A 49 5.33 6.29 8.59
C LEU A 49 6.24 6.96 9.64
N ARG A 50 6.95 8.00 9.21
CA ARG A 50 7.93 8.72 10.04
C ARG A 50 7.31 9.81 10.90
N ARG A 51 6.11 10.26 10.54
CA ARG A 51 5.42 11.36 11.21
C ARG A 51 4.11 10.94 11.89
N TYR A 52 3.78 9.66 11.83
CA TYR A 52 2.63 9.09 12.51
C TYR A 52 3.05 8.28 13.73
N LYS A 53 2.62 8.68 14.94
CA LYS A 53 2.84 7.98 16.24
C LYS A 53 4.22 7.33 16.38
N ARG A 54 5.26 8.08 16.08
CA ARG A 54 6.64 7.62 16.05
C ARG A 54 7.05 6.87 17.32
N GLY A 55 7.76 5.76 17.16
CA GLY A 55 8.26 4.90 18.25
C GLY A 55 7.22 3.89 18.75
N SER A 56 6.01 3.85 18.17
CA SER A 56 5.01 2.84 18.50
C SER A 56 5.25 1.54 17.74
N MET A 57 4.64 0.47 18.23
CA MET A 57 4.58 -0.82 17.55
C MET A 57 3.21 -0.99 16.87
N ILE A 58 3.15 -1.76 15.79
CA ILE A 58 1.91 -2.07 15.09
C ILE A 58 1.88 -3.53 14.63
N LEU A 59 0.77 -4.22 14.89
CA LEU A 59 0.56 -5.57 14.37
C LEU A 59 0.35 -5.50 12.86
N SER A 60 1.33 -5.99 12.12
CA SER A 60 1.36 -5.98 10.66
C SER A 60 0.89 -7.31 10.12
N VAL A 61 -0.08 -7.31 9.21
CA VAL A 61 -0.60 -8.50 8.57
C VAL A 61 -0.63 -8.35 7.06
N GLY A 62 -0.41 -9.45 6.36
CA GLY A 62 -0.53 -9.53 4.91
C GLY A 62 -1.15 -10.83 4.48
N SER A 63 -1.82 -10.79 3.34
CA SER A 63 -2.41 -11.93 2.67
C SER A 63 -1.56 -12.31 1.45
N PHE A 64 -2.17 -12.81 0.40
CA PHE A 64 -1.52 -13.10 -0.88
C PHE A 64 -2.21 -12.37 -2.03
N GLY A 65 -1.47 -12.24 -3.15
CA GLY A 65 -1.95 -11.58 -4.36
C GLY A 65 -1.73 -10.06 -4.37
N CYS A 66 -1.79 -9.49 -5.57
CA CYS A 66 -1.68 -8.06 -5.83
C CYS A 66 -2.37 -7.76 -7.17
N ASN A 67 -2.96 -6.58 -7.31
CA ASN A 67 -3.53 -6.10 -8.56
C ASN A 67 -2.49 -5.47 -9.52
N LEU A 68 -1.23 -5.33 -9.08
CA LEU A 68 -0.11 -4.90 -9.92
C LEU A 68 0.84 -6.08 -10.20
N SER A 69 1.60 -6.00 -11.30
CA SER A 69 2.61 -6.97 -11.73
C SER A 69 4.01 -6.34 -11.78
N CYS A 70 4.43 -5.73 -10.66
CA CYS A 70 5.72 -5.06 -10.56
C CYS A 70 6.89 -6.05 -10.71
N PRO A 71 7.77 -5.93 -11.72
CA PRO A 71 8.88 -6.86 -11.93
C PRO A 71 9.99 -6.74 -10.86
N PHE A 72 9.92 -5.71 -10.03
CA PHE A 72 10.83 -5.39 -8.93
C PHE A 72 10.26 -5.71 -7.54
N CYS A 73 9.17 -6.49 -7.45
CA CYS A 73 8.47 -6.71 -6.20
C CYS A 73 9.32 -7.49 -5.20
N GLN A 74 9.66 -6.88 -4.06
CA GLN A 74 10.43 -7.54 -3.00
C GLN A 74 9.61 -8.63 -2.31
N ASN A 75 8.28 -8.46 -2.25
CA ASN A 75 7.34 -9.41 -1.65
C ASN A 75 6.70 -10.35 -2.67
N HIS A 76 7.34 -10.57 -3.84
CA HIS A 76 6.78 -11.37 -4.95
C HIS A 76 6.31 -12.76 -4.52
N ARG A 77 6.92 -13.36 -3.49
CA ARG A 77 6.53 -14.69 -2.99
C ARG A 77 5.09 -14.77 -2.48
N ILE A 78 4.56 -13.66 -1.94
CA ILE A 78 3.17 -13.57 -1.49
C ILE A 78 2.31 -12.72 -2.43
N SER A 79 2.89 -11.70 -3.09
CA SER A 79 2.15 -10.80 -3.97
C SER A 79 1.90 -11.37 -5.36
N MET A 80 2.77 -12.28 -5.86
CA MET A 80 2.68 -12.86 -7.21
C MET A 80 2.27 -14.34 -7.17
N THR A 81 1.52 -14.74 -6.14
CA THR A 81 1.04 -16.11 -5.93
C THR A 81 -0.49 -16.14 -5.87
N ASP A 82 -1.05 -17.33 -5.98
CA ASP A 82 -2.49 -17.62 -5.93
C ASP A 82 -2.86 -18.46 -4.69
N ALA A 83 -4.15 -18.76 -4.54
CA ALA A 83 -4.66 -19.52 -3.41
C ALA A 83 -4.13 -20.96 -3.33
N GLY A 84 -3.79 -21.58 -4.48
CA GLY A 84 -3.29 -22.95 -4.53
C GLY A 84 -1.84 -23.10 -4.08
N HIS A 85 -1.07 -22.00 -4.11
CA HIS A 85 0.37 -21.99 -3.81
C HIS A 85 0.72 -21.17 -2.57
N SER A 86 -0.25 -20.52 -1.94
CA SER A 86 -0.04 -19.69 -0.76
C SER A 86 -0.15 -20.50 0.53
N VAL A 87 0.82 -20.35 1.42
CA VAL A 87 0.74 -20.88 2.79
C VAL A 87 0.10 -19.81 3.67
N THR A 88 -1.11 -20.05 4.15
CA THR A 88 -1.88 -19.10 4.94
C THR A 88 -2.48 -19.73 6.19
N LYS A 89 -2.79 -18.87 7.16
CA LYS A 89 -3.61 -19.21 8.33
C LYS A 89 -4.96 -18.51 8.19
N ASP A 90 -6.04 -19.22 8.48
CA ASP A 90 -7.38 -18.64 8.55
C ASP A 90 -7.52 -17.80 9.83
N VAL A 91 -7.79 -16.52 9.67
CA VAL A 91 -7.95 -15.55 10.77
C VAL A 91 -9.18 -14.70 10.47
N ASN A 92 -10.27 -14.92 11.19
CA ASN A 92 -11.44 -14.06 11.05
C ASN A 92 -11.22 -12.67 11.69
N PRO A 93 -12.07 -11.66 11.40
CA PRO A 93 -11.88 -10.29 11.89
C PRO A 93 -11.80 -10.17 13.43
N TYR A 94 -12.54 -11.00 14.18
CA TYR A 94 -12.51 -10.99 15.64
C TYR A 94 -11.20 -11.57 16.18
N GLN A 95 -10.68 -12.62 15.57
CA GLN A 95 -9.38 -13.20 15.94
C GLN A 95 -8.23 -12.21 15.68
N LEU A 96 -8.30 -11.44 14.59
CA LEU A 96 -7.33 -10.39 14.32
C LEU A 96 -7.38 -9.27 15.37
N LEU A 97 -8.60 -8.84 15.75
CA LEU A 97 -8.79 -7.86 16.82
C LEU A 97 -8.25 -8.36 18.16
N ASP A 98 -8.51 -9.61 18.52
CA ASP A 98 -8.02 -10.19 19.78
C ASP A 98 -6.50 -10.26 19.79
N ALA A 99 -5.85 -10.70 18.71
CA ALA A 99 -4.40 -10.68 18.58
C ALA A 99 -3.82 -9.24 18.70
N ALA A 100 -4.51 -8.25 18.11
CA ALA A 100 -4.09 -6.85 18.23
C ALA A 100 -4.20 -6.33 19.67
N LYS A 101 -5.25 -6.72 20.42
CA LYS A 101 -5.43 -6.36 21.84
C LYS A 101 -4.38 -7.03 22.73
N GLU A 102 -4.09 -8.31 22.52
CA GLU A 102 -3.05 -9.04 23.27
C GLU A 102 -1.67 -8.38 23.13
N ALA A 103 -1.37 -7.89 21.92
CA ALA A 103 -0.10 -7.20 21.66
C ALA A 103 0.01 -5.79 22.26
N ARG A 104 -1.07 -5.22 22.89
CA ARG A 104 -1.02 -3.88 23.52
C ARG A 104 0.07 -3.75 24.58
N SER A 105 0.30 -4.80 25.37
CA SER A 105 1.34 -4.81 26.39
C SER A 105 2.76 -4.67 25.81
N ALA A 106 2.95 -5.00 24.52
CA ALA A 106 4.18 -4.81 23.75
C ALA A 106 4.21 -3.50 22.95
N GLY A 107 3.31 -2.53 23.24
CA GLY A 107 3.27 -1.22 22.62
C GLY A 107 2.46 -1.16 21.31
N ASN A 108 1.67 -2.19 21.00
CA ASN A 108 0.83 -2.21 19.80
C ASN A 108 -0.28 -1.16 19.85
N ILE A 109 -0.33 -0.30 18.83
CA ILE A 109 -1.37 0.72 18.68
C ILE A 109 -2.54 0.29 17.82
N GLY A 110 -2.39 -0.76 16.98
CA GLY A 110 -3.42 -1.16 16.04
C GLY A 110 -2.98 -2.24 15.06
N VAL A 111 -3.57 -2.22 13.88
CA VAL A 111 -3.27 -3.16 12.80
C VAL A 111 -2.85 -2.41 11.54
N ALA A 112 -1.75 -2.84 10.94
CA ALA A 112 -1.31 -2.43 9.61
C ALA A 112 -1.56 -3.57 8.59
N PHE A 113 -2.38 -3.31 7.60
CA PHE A 113 -2.54 -4.18 6.44
C PHE A 113 -1.47 -3.84 5.40
N THR A 114 -0.59 -4.82 5.10
CA THR A 114 0.66 -4.57 4.38
C THR A 114 1.22 -5.83 3.74
N TYR A 115 2.46 -5.82 3.26
CA TYR A 115 3.26 -6.88 2.64
C TYR A 115 2.85 -7.24 1.21
N ASN A 116 1.59 -7.54 0.94
CA ASN A 116 0.98 -7.62 -0.39
C ASN A 116 0.14 -6.36 -0.64
N GLU A 117 -0.74 -6.36 -1.66
CA GLU A 117 -1.76 -5.32 -1.77
C GLU A 117 -2.97 -5.67 -0.91
N PRO A 118 -3.21 -4.94 0.20
CA PRO A 118 -4.30 -5.26 1.09
C PRO A 118 -5.69 -5.03 0.48
N LEU A 119 -5.81 -4.07 -0.45
CA LEU A 119 -7.11 -3.65 -0.98
C LEU A 119 -7.69 -4.62 -2.04
N ILE A 120 -6.96 -5.66 -2.44
CA ILE A 120 -7.55 -6.79 -3.18
C ILE A 120 -8.41 -7.70 -2.28
N GLY A 121 -8.21 -7.63 -0.97
CA GLY A 121 -9.04 -8.25 0.07
C GLY A 121 -9.89 -7.22 0.79
N TYR A 122 -10.44 -6.25 0.04
CA TYR A 122 -11.14 -5.07 0.55
C TYR A 122 -12.17 -5.38 1.63
N GLU A 123 -13.03 -6.41 1.41
CA GLU A 123 -14.09 -6.77 2.34
C GLU A 123 -13.54 -7.21 3.70
N TYR A 124 -12.44 -7.96 3.71
CA TYR A 124 -11.80 -8.36 4.96
C TYR A 124 -11.18 -7.16 5.67
N VAL A 125 -10.50 -6.28 4.91
CA VAL A 125 -9.91 -5.06 5.47
C VAL A 125 -10.98 -4.16 6.08
N LEU A 126 -12.10 -3.96 5.40
CA LEU A 126 -13.23 -3.15 5.88
C LEU A 126 -13.87 -3.74 7.14
N ASP A 127 -14.15 -5.05 7.15
CA ASP A 127 -14.74 -5.73 8.31
C ASP A 127 -13.81 -5.63 9.54
N CYS A 128 -12.51 -5.85 9.35
CA CYS A 128 -11.50 -5.69 10.41
C CYS A 128 -11.38 -4.23 10.86
N ALA A 129 -11.32 -3.28 9.93
CA ALA A 129 -11.16 -1.85 10.24
C ALA A 129 -12.29 -1.34 11.12
N LYS A 130 -13.54 -1.70 10.82
CA LYS A 130 -14.71 -1.37 11.66
C LYS A 130 -14.54 -1.86 13.11
N LEU A 131 -14.11 -3.11 13.30
CA LEU A 131 -13.91 -3.69 14.63
C LEU A 131 -12.74 -3.05 15.39
N ILE A 132 -11.61 -2.83 14.71
CA ILE A 132 -10.39 -2.24 15.27
C ILE A 132 -10.67 -0.81 15.72
N LYS A 133 -11.32 0.01 14.89
CA LYS A 133 -11.73 1.38 15.25
C LYS A 133 -12.68 1.42 16.44
N ASN A 134 -13.69 0.55 16.46
CA ASN A 134 -14.62 0.44 17.58
C ASN A 134 -13.95 0.05 18.91
N ALA A 135 -12.79 -0.63 18.84
CA ALA A 135 -11.96 -0.97 20.00
C ALA A 135 -10.99 0.15 20.40
N GLY A 136 -11.03 1.32 19.76
CA GLY A 136 -10.14 2.45 20.02
C GLY A 136 -8.68 2.16 19.65
N MET A 137 -8.47 1.39 18.56
CA MET A 137 -7.16 1.06 18.01
C MET A 137 -7.03 1.62 16.59
N ASP A 138 -5.79 1.78 16.15
CA ASP A 138 -5.49 2.39 14.85
C ASP A 138 -5.54 1.37 13.71
N VAL A 139 -5.98 1.84 12.55
CA VAL A 139 -5.95 1.13 11.28
C VAL A 139 -4.98 1.82 10.33
N VAL A 140 -3.99 1.08 9.86
CA VAL A 140 -2.97 1.56 8.94
C VAL A 140 -3.00 0.74 7.66
N LEU A 141 -2.85 1.41 6.52
CA LEU A 141 -2.71 0.76 5.21
C LEU A 141 -1.34 1.07 4.61
N VAL A 142 -0.69 0.05 4.07
CA VAL A 142 0.44 0.19 3.15
C VAL A 142 0.01 -0.38 1.82
N THR A 143 -0.25 0.48 0.83
CA THR A 143 -0.98 0.13 -0.39
C THR A 143 -0.33 0.75 -1.63
N ASN A 144 -0.56 0.16 -2.78
CA ASN A 144 -0.19 0.74 -4.07
C ASN A 144 -1.18 1.83 -4.55
N GLY A 145 -2.28 2.04 -3.83
CA GLY A 145 -3.26 3.07 -4.12
C GLY A 145 -4.16 2.84 -5.33
N CYS A 146 -4.03 1.70 -6.02
CA CYS A 146 -4.83 1.41 -7.22
C CYS A 146 -6.17 0.78 -6.83
N ILE A 147 -7.09 1.63 -6.33
CA ILE A 147 -8.44 1.27 -5.89
C ILE A 147 -9.47 2.26 -6.47
N CYS A 148 -10.69 1.79 -6.75
CA CYS A 148 -11.80 2.65 -7.17
C CYS A 148 -12.24 3.60 -6.05
N GLU A 149 -12.80 4.74 -6.44
CA GLU A 149 -13.16 5.83 -5.54
C GLU A 149 -14.23 5.44 -4.51
N ASP A 150 -15.28 4.72 -4.91
CA ASP A 150 -16.39 4.38 -4.01
C ASP A 150 -15.97 3.46 -2.85
N PRO A 151 -15.28 2.31 -3.07
CA PRO A 151 -14.77 1.51 -1.97
C PRO A 151 -13.73 2.26 -1.12
N LEU A 152 -12.91 3.13 -1.71
CA LEU A 152 -12.00 3.96 -0.94
C LEU A 152 -12.75 4.87 0.01
N LYS A 153 -13.78 5.59 -0.46
CA LYS A 153 -14.60 6.49 0.36
C LYS A 153 -15.33 5.76 1.50
N GLU A 154 -15.78 4.52 1.26
CA GLU A 154 -16.38 3.70 2.32
C GLU A 154 -15.36 3.30 3.40
N LEU A 155 -14.11 3.04 3.01
CA LEU A 155 -13.06 2.60 3.92
C LEU A 155 -12.42 3.73 4.74
N LEU A 156 -12.22 4.90 4.13
CA LEU A 156 -11.49 6.04 4.72
C LEU A 156 -11.96 6.45 6.13
N PRO A 157 -13.27 6.43 6.49
CA PRO A 157 -13.72 6.74 7.86
C PRO A 157 -13.13 5.84 8.95
N TYR A 158 -12.59 4.68 8.58
CA TYR A 158 -12.01 3.69 9.50
C TYR A 158 -10.48 3.63 9.43
N VAL A 159 -9.83 4.46 8.62
CA VAL A 159 -8.37 4.47 8.43
C VAL A 159 -7.75 5.67 9.15
N ASP A 160 -6.68 5.44 9.92
CA ASP A 160 -5.96 6.50 10.64
C ASP A 160 -4.74 7.00 9.89
N ALA A 161 -4.03 6.09 9.20
CA ALA A 161 -2.87 6.46 8.41
C ALA A 161 -2.68 5.53 7.20
N MET A 162 -2.09 6.08 6.14
CA MET A 162 -1.72 5.34 4.94
C MET A 162 -0.28 5.66 4.54
N ASN A 163 0.49 4.64 4.18
CA ASN A 163 1.61 4.82 3.29
C ASN A 163 1.19 4.36 1.89
N ILE A 164 1.22 5.26 0.92
CA ILE A 164 0.82 4.97 -0.45
C ILE A 164 2.07 4.95 -1.33
N ASP A 165 2.28 3.82 -2.00
CA ASP A 165 3.37 3.66 -2.96
C ASP A 165 3.06 4.43 -4.26
N LEU A 166 3.61 5.62 -4.44
CA LEU A 166 3.64 6.31 -5.71
C LEU A 166 4.82 5.78 -6.52
N LYS A 167 4.56 4.76 -7.34
CA LYS A 167 5.60 3.93 -7.99
C LYS A 167 6.47 4.70 -8.99
N ALA A 168 5.90 5.72 -9.63
CA ALA A 168 6.55 6.65 -10.54
C ALA A 168 5.60 7.83 -10.82
N PHE A 169 6.10 8.96 -11.26
CA PHE A 169 5.25 10.07 -11.69
C PHE A 169 5.04 10.04 -13.23
N ASN A 170 4.66 8.86 -13.73
CA ASN A 170 4.64 8.54 -15.16
C ASN A 170 3.56 7.50 -15.49
N ALA A 171 2.58 7.89 -16.32
CA ALA A 171 1.49 7.01 -16.74
C ALA A 171 1.96 5.79 -17.55
N GLY A 172 3.02 5.94 -18.36
CA GLY A 172 3.61 4.83 -19.12
C GLY A 172 4.23 3.78 -18.20
N PHE A 173 4.84 4.18 -17.09
CA PHE A 173 5.34 3.26 -16.07
C PHE A 173 4.19 2.45 -15.44
N TYR A 174 3.14 3.12 -14.99
CA TYR A 174 1.96 2.44 -14.41
C TYR A 174 1.32 1.45 -15.37
N LYS A 175 1.17 1.82 -16.66
CA LYS A 175 0.63 0.90 -17.67
C LYS A 175 1.46 -0.39 -17.80
N ARG A 176 2.81 -0.31 -17.70
CA ARG A 176 3.68 -1.49 -17.77
C ARG A 176 3.51 -2.44 -16.59
N ILE A 177 3.22 -1.92 -15.41
CA ILE A 177 3.00 -2.73 -14.19
C ILE A 177 1.53 -3.10 -13.96
N GLY A 178 0.64 -2.78 -14.91
CA GLY A 178 -0.77 -3.13 -14.85
C GLY A 178 -1.62 -2.21 -13.96
N GLY A 179 -1.13 -1.01 -13.64
CA GLY A 179 -1.82 0.00 -12.83
C GLY A 179 -2.35 1.16 -13.66
N ASP A 180 -3.02 2.08 -12.98
CA ASP A 180 -3.49 3.34 -13.54
C ASP A 180 -3.01 4.54 -12.69
N PHE A 181 -2.26 5.42 -13.32
CA PHE A 181 -1.62 6.57 -12.66
C PHE A 181 -2.62 7.57 -12.10
N GLU A 182 -3.67 7.87 -12.85
CA GLU A 182 -4.69 8.83 -12.40
C GLU A 182 -5.51 8.28 -11.24
N THR A 183 -5.79 6.97 -11.21
CA THR A 183 -6.43 6.30 -10.07
C THR A 183 -5.59 6.46 -8.80
N VAL A 184 -4.27 6.24 -8.87
CA VAL A 184 -3.39 6.37 -7.69
C VAL A 184 -3.31 7.82 -7.23
N LYS A 185 -3.20 8.79 -8.13
CA LYS A 185 -3.27 10.22 -7.79
C LYS A 185 -4.58 10.56 -7.08
N ARG A 186 -5.70 10.08 -7.62
CA ARG A 186 -7.02 10.30 -7.02
C ARG A 186 -7.12 9.69 -5.62
N THR A 187 -6.55 8.51 -5.42
CA THR A 187 -6.46 7.88 -4.08
C THR A 187 -5.70 8.76 -3.11
N ILE A 188 -4.56 9.31 -3.51
CA ILE A 188 -3.76 10.22 -2.68
C ILE A 188 -4.54 11.50 -2.34
N GLU A 189 -5.19 12.12 -3.34
CA GLU A 189 -6.00 13.33 -3.18
C GLU A 189 -7.14 13.16 -2.17
N LEU A 190 -7.84 12.02 -2.22
CA LEU A 190 -8.93 11.73 -1.29
C LEU A 190 -8.42 11.37 0.12
N SER A 191 -7.39 10.53 0.17
CA SER A 191 -6.89 10.01 1.44
C SER A 191 -6.25 11.10 2.31
N GLN A 192 -5.51 12.05 1.72
CA GLN A 192 -4.86 13.14 2.44
C GLN A 192 -5.85 14.12 3.11
N GLN A 193 -7.12 14.10 2.67
CA GLN A 193 -8.19 14.89 3.29
C GLN A 193 -8.84 14.16 4.48
N ALA A 194 -8.67 12.85 4.59
CA ALA A 194 -9.38 12.00 5.53
C ALA A 194 -8.50 11.41 6.64
N CYS A 195 -7.24 11.12 6.36
CA CYS A 195 -6.32 10.49 7.30
C CYS A 195 -4.88 11.00 7.12
N HIS A 196 -3.96 10.55 7.97
CA HIS A 196 -2.54 10.83 7.80
C HIS A 196 -1.99 10.05 6.60
N VAL A 197 -1.35 10.75 5.65
CA VAL A 197 -0.76 10.13 4.46
C VAL A 197 0.73 10.43 4.39
N GLU A 198 1.54 9.39 4.15
CA GLU A 198 2.93 9.48 3.71
C GLU A 198 3.08 8.71 2.40
N LEU A 199 3.94 9.19 1.51
CA LEU A 199 4.14 8.58 0.19
C LEU A 199 5.51 7.90 0.11
N THR A 200 5.60 6.84 -0.69
CA THR A 200 6.87 6.16 -0.94
C THR A 200 7.10 5.99 -2.44
N THR A 201 8.25 6.45 -2.93
CA THR A 201 8.73 6.24 -4.29
C THR A 201 10.01 5.41 -4.26
N LEU A 202 9.96 4.20 -4.83
CA LEU A 202 11.11 3.33 -5.01
C LEU A 202 11.83 3.71 -6.30
N ILE A 203 13.06 4.20 -6.20
CA ILE A 203 13.85 4.65 -7.35
C ILE A 203 14.56 3.48 -8.01
N ILE A 204 14.25 3.23 -9.28
CA ILE A 204 14.77 2.12 -10.08
C ILE A 204 15.60 2.69 -11.23
N PRO A 205 16.89 2.31 -11.36
CA PRO A 205 17.78 2.86 -12.39
C PRO A 205 17.23 2.67 -13.80
N GLY A 206 17.13 3.79 -14.54
CA GLY A 206 16.65 3.83 -15.93
C GLY A 206 15.14 3.70 -16.09
N GLU A 207 14.35 3.78 -14.99
CA GLU A 207 12.88 3.66 -15.04
C GLU A 207 12.19 4.96 -14.57
N ASN A 208 12.53 5.43 -13.36
CA ASN A 208 11.94 6.59 -12.69
C ASN A 208 12.97 7.40 -11.88
N ASP A 209 14.25 7.35 -12.28
CA ASP A 209 15.37 8.02 -11.61
C ASP A 209 15.70 9.39 -12.22
N SER A 210 14.79 9.94 -13.01
CA SER A 210 14.98 11.25 -13.66
C SER A 210 14.79 12.41 -12.66
N PRO A 211 15.72 13.40 -12.61
CA PRO A 211 15.54 14.64 -11.85
C PRO A 211 14.26 15.41 -12.18
N ASP A 212 13.87 15.42 -13.45
CA ASP A 212 12.68 16.16 -13.90
C ASP A 212 11.38 15.46 -13.45
N GLU A 213 11.35 14.11 -13.48
CA GLU A 213 10.21 13.35 -12.96
C GLU A 213 10.06 13.56 -11.45
N MET A 214 11.15 13.50 -10.68
CA MET A 214 11.12 13.76 -9.23
C MET A 214 10.67 15.20 -8.92
N ARG A 215 11.08 16.19 -9.70
CA ARG A 215 10.62 17.57 -9.53
C ARG A 215 9.11 17.67 -9.76
N ALA A 216 8.61 17.08 -10.84
CA ALA A 216 7.18 17.08 -11.17
C ALA A 216 6.35 16.36 -10.09
N GLU A 217 6.83 15.23 -9.56
CA GLU A 217 6.24 14.50 -8.46
C GLU A 217 6.16 15.37 -7.20
N ALA A 218 7.28 15.96 -6.78
CA ALA A 218 7.35 16.78 -5.57
C ALA A 218 6.49 18.06 -5.67
N GLU A 219 6.46 18.70 -6.82
CA GLU A 219 5.62 19.88 -7.08
C GLU A 219 4.13 19.52 -7.04
N TRP A 220 3.73 18.38 -7.61
CA TRP A 220 2.36 17.89 -7.53
C TRP A 220 1.95 17.56 -6.10
N ILE A 221 2.78 16.84 -5.34
CA ILE A 221 2.52 16.55 -3.92
C ILE A 221 2.39 17.86 -3.15
N ALA A 222 3.28 18.83 -3.36
CA ALA A 222 3.25 20.13 -2.72
C ALA A 222 1.99 20.95 -3.05
N SER A 223 1.41 20.76 -4.24
CA SER A 223 0.14 21.40 -4.64
C SER A 223 -1.06 20.88 -3.83
N LEU A 224 -0.98 19.65 -3.32
CA LEU A 224 -1.96 19.08 -2.40
C LEU A 224 -1.72 19.55 -0.96
N ASN A 225 -0.51 19.29 -0.46
CA ASN A 225 -0.06 19.73 0.87
C ASN A 225 1.47 19.53 0.98
N LYS A 226 2.21 20.60 1.27
CA LYS A 226 3.67 20.56 1.45
C LYS A 226 4.14 19.72 2.64
N ASP A 227 3.23 19.41 3.55
CA ASP A 227 3.51 18.62 4.75
C ASP A 227 3.30 17.11 4.55
N ILE A 228 2.87 16.64 3.38
CA ILE A 228 2.85 15.22 3.05
C ILE A 228 4.29 14.72 2.96
N PRO A 229 4.70 13.76 3.81
CA PRO A 229 6.06 13.23 3.77
C PRO A 229 6.26 12.36 2.53
N LEU A 230 7.42 12.52 1.88
CA LEU A 230 7.85 11.66 0.77
C LEU A 230 9.07 10.84 1.19
N HIS A 231 8.97 9.52 1.04
CA HIS A 231 10.04 8.55 1.25
C HIS A 231 10.63 8.14 -0.10
N ILE A 232 11.85 8.58 -0.38
CA ILE A 232 12.59 8.21 -1.60
C ILE A 232 13.47 7.01 -1.25
N SER A 233 13.06 5.82 -1.71
CA SER A 233 13.66 4.56 -1.32
C SER A 233 14.57 4.00 -2.41
N ARG A 234 15.71 3.46 -1.97
CA ARG A 234 16.69 2.80 -2.82
C ARG A 234 16.18 1.43 -3.27
N PHE A 235 16.23 1.15 -4.57
CA PHE A 235 15.95 -0.17 -5.12
C PHE A 235 17.13 -1.12 -4.89
N PHE A 236 16.80 -2.37 -4.54
CA PHE A 236 17.70 -3.52 -4.57
C PHE A 236 17.14 -4.60 -5.51
N PRO A 237 18.02 -5.32 -6.24
CA PRO A 237 17.61 -6.37 -7.16
C PRO A 237 16.67 -7.39 -6.51
N ALA A 238 15.52 -7.63 -7.15
CA ALA A 238 14.54 -8.60 -6.68
C ALA A 238 13.66 -9.08 -7.85
N TYR A 239 13.11 -10.27 -7.73
CA TYR A 239 12.16 -10.88 -8.66
C TYR A 239 12.68 -10.85 -10.11
N ASP A 240 11.89 -10.36 -11.08
CA ASP A 240 12.29 -10.29 -12.50
C ASP A 240 13.42 -9.28 -12.74
N TYR A 241 13.60 -8.30 -11.81
CA TYR A 241 14.72 -7.34 -11.84
C TYR A 241 15.94 -7.78 -11.01
N ALA A 242 16.06 -9.08 -10.69
CA ALA A 242 17.23 -9.62 -10.00
C ALA A 242 18.54 -9.43 -10.80
N HIS A 243 18.46 -9.20 -12.11
CA HIS A 243 19.60 -8.93 -12.99
C HIS A 243 20.04 -7.46 -13.02
N LYS A 244 19.22 -6.52 -12.50
CA LYS A 244 19.56 -5.08 -12.45
C LYS A 244 20.52 -4.78 -11.30
N THR A 245 21.20 -3.64 -11.37
CA THR A 245 22.01 -3.12 -10.26
C THR A 245 21.14 -2.34 -9.27
N ALA A 246 21.51 -2.33 -7.99
CA ALA A 246 20.89 -1.44 -7.01
C ALA A 246 21.10 0.03 -7.40
N THR A 247 20.17 0.90 -7.05
CA THR A 247 20.28 2.34 -7.30
C THR A 247 21.53 2.91 -6.61
N ASP A 248 22.29 3.76 -7.27
CA ASP A 248 23.40 4.47 -6.63
C ASP A 248 22.85 5.35 -5.48
N VAL A 249 23.51 5.31 -4.35
CA VAL A 249 23.13 6.11 -3.17
C VAL A 249 23.19 7.60 -3.47
N ARG A 250 24.12 8.04 -4.34
CA ARG A 250 24.21 9.44 -4.78
C ARG A 250 22.96 9.90 -5.52
N THR A 251 22.41 9.06 -6.41
CA THR A 251 21.15 9.34 -7.10
C THR A 251 20.01 9.56 -6.10
N ILE A 252 19.94 8.75 -5.04
CA ILE A 252 18.91 8.92 -4.00
C ILE A 252 19.05 10.29 -3.32
N TYR A 253 20.28 10.68 -2.92
CA TYR A 253 20.48 11.98 -2.26
C TYR A 253 20.20 13.16 -3.19
N GLU A 254 20.59 13.08 -4.47
CA GLU A 254 20.27 14.10 -5.48
C GLU A 254 18.75 14.29 -5.63
N LEU A 255 17.98 13.19 -5.74
CA LEU A 255 16.52 13.24 -5.85
C LEU A 255 15.86 13.76 -4.56
N VAL A 256 16.40 13.40 -3.39
CA VAL A 256 15.94 13.94 -2.10
C VAL A 256 16.14 15.44 -2.03
N ASP A 257 17.27 15.97 -2.48
CA ASP A 257 17.54 17.42 -2.46
C ASP A 257 16.63 18.17 -3.45
N ILE A 258 16.31 17.55 -4.60
CA ILE A 258 15.31 18.10 -5.54
C ILE A 258 13.93 18.17 -4.88
N ALA A 259 13.47 17.08 -4.26
CA ALA A 259 12.15 17.03 -3.63
C ALA A 259 12.03 18.00 -2.44
N ARG A 260 13.10 18.22 -1.68
CA ARG A 260 13.17 19.23 -0.60
C ARG A 260 12.98 20.67 -1.06
N GLY A 261 13.17 20.95 -2.34
CA GLY A 261 12.85 22.24 -2.93
C GLY A 261 11.35 22.58 -2.87
N SER A 262 10.48 21.57 -2.79
CA SER A 262 9.03 21.73 -2.80
C SER A 262 8.33 21.23 -1.52
N LEU A 263 8.90 20.22 -0.82
CA LEU A 263 8.29 19.53 0.31
C LEU A 263 9.02 19.79 1.63
N ASN A 264 8.26 19.89 2.72
CA ASN A 264 8.80 20.09 4.07
C ASN A 264 9.45 18.83 4.67
N TYR A 265 9.01 17.64 4.26
CA TYR A 265 9.44 16.36 4.83
C TYR A 265 9.82 15.37 3.73
N VAL A 266 11.11 15.15 3.53
CA VAL A 266 11.64 14.17 2.57
C VAL A 266 12.65 13.28 3.28
N TYR A 267 12.44 11.98 3.19
CA TYR A 267 13.25 10.96 3.87
C TYR A 267 13.88 9.99 2.87
N THR A 268 15.09 9.56 3.15
CA THR A 268 15.71 8.43 2.45
C THR A 268 15.21 7.10 3.01
N GLY A 269 15.06 6.10 2.14
CA GLY A 269 14.78 4.71 2.52
C GLY A 269 15.83 3.75 1.97
N ASN A 270 16.16 2.71 2.70
CA ASN A 270 17.09 1.65 2.30
C ASN A 270 18.52 2.15 1.95
N CYS A 271 18.97 3.24 2.56
CA CYS A 271 20.34 3.80 2.43
C CYS A 271 21.13 3.59 3.70
#